data_802783a3a7b999fee33044ed6ca18224
#
_entry.id   802783a3a7b999fee33044ed6ca18224
#
_cell.length_a   1.000
_cell.length_b   1.000
_cell.length_c   1.000
_cell.angle_alpha   90.00
_cell.angle_beta   90.00
_cell.angle_gamma   90.00
#
_symmetry.space_group_name_H-M   'P 1'
#
loop_
_entity.id
_entity.type
_entity.pdbx_description
1 polymer ?
#
loop_
_entity_poly.entity_id
_entity_poly.type
_entity_poly.pdbx_seq_one_letter_code
_entity_poly.pdbx_strand_id
1 'polypeptide(L)'
;MPIDKTPEKNAILFVWFNHYAGVLIKTPSKTIIIDPVDIRARSFPDSDAILITHEHYDHLDPRLIAEIQKATGCTIIADPASAQRLQHSIPPDKLQQIRPCDEIKVGEVSVKAEKCNHPATAPVSYIITSEDGVKVFHTADSLPFPELAAIGEREKFDVVFCTVGIAPGTSPETGFEIARLTKPQVAVPYHTNSTEYQQKFAELLKAELPRTACLIPELHKIYQVSKRK
;
A
#
# COMPACT_ATOMS: atom_id res chain seq x y z
N MET A 1 16.15 1.73 5.30
CA MET A 1 15.44 3.02 5.52
C MET A 1 15.07 3.10 7.00
N PRO A 2 15.88 3.67 7.86
CA PRO A 2 15.47 3.80 9.26
C PRO A 2 14.40 4.90 9.35
N ILE A 3 13.16 4.50 9.63
CA ILE A 3 12.17 5.44 10.14
C ILE A 3 12.31 5.44 11.67
N ASP A 4 13.34 6.13 12.16
CA ASP A 4 13.60 6.26 13.60
C ASP A 4 12.59 7.19 14.31
N LYS A 5 11.76 7.88 13.53
CA LYS A 5 10.70 8.74 14.04
C LYS A 5 9.43 7.95 14.33
N THR A 6 8.81 8.20 15.47
CA THR A 6 7.40 7.87 15.72
C THR A 6 6.53 8.95 15.06
N PRO A 7 5.44 8.60 14.38
CA PRO A 7 4.51 9.61 13.87
C PRO A 7 3.90 10.43 15.01
N GLU A 8 3.47 11.63 14.69
CA GLU A 8 2.67 12.45 15.61
C GLU A 8 1.33 11.77 15.89
N LYS A 9 0.66 12.20 16.96
CA LYS A 9 -0.68 11.70 17.28
C LYS A 9 -1.65 11.92 16.12
N ASN A 10 -2.46 10.91 15.82
CA ASN A 10 -3.40 10.88 14.70
C ASN A 10 -2.70 11.04 13.33
N ALA A 11 -1.48 10.54 13.20
CA ALA A 11 -0.72 10.57 11.96
C ALA A 11 -0.07 9.20 11.68
N ILE A 12 0.33 9.00 10.44
CA ILE A 12 1.22 7.91 10.01
C ILE A 12 2.41 8.50 9.28
N LEU A 13 3.51 7.74 9.25
CA LEU A 13 4.60 7.98 8.30
C LEU A 13 4.56 6.95 7.20
N PHE A 14 4.98 7.34 6.00
CA PHE A 14 5.19 6.37 4.94
C PHE A 14 6.44 6.68 4.12
N VAL A 15 6.96 5.64 3.46
CA VAL A 15 8.05 5.72 2.48
C VAL A 15 7.68 4.88 1.28
N TRP A 16 7.71 5.45 0.09
CA TRP A 16 7.72 4.71 -1.17
C TRP A 16 9.16 4.32 -1.48
N PHE A 17 9.46 3.01 -1.58
CA PHE A 17 10.86 2.57 -1.57
C PHE A 17 11.34 1.92 -2.87
N ASN A 18 10.47 1.66 -3.82
CA ASN A 18 10.84 1.19 -5.16
C ASN A 18 9.95 1.84 -6.22
N HIS A 19 10.27 1.69 -7.50
CA HIS A 19 9.45 2.24 -8.58
C HIS A 19 8.10 1.51 -8.77
N TYR A 20 7.92 0.39 -8.08
CA TYR A 20 6.71 -0.42 -8.05
C TYR A 20 5.77 0.00 -6.91
N ALA A 21 5.00 -0.96 -6.41
CA ALA A 21 4.01 -0.72 -5.35
C ALA A 21 4.59 -0.76 -3.92
N GLY A 22 5.91 -0.83 -3.78
CA GLY A 22 6.56 -0.98 -2.49
C GLY A 22 6.41 0.23 -1.56
N VAL A 23 5.65 0.07 -0.48
CA VAL A 23 5.41 1.12 0.53
C VAL A 23 5.68 0.57 1.93
N LEU A 24 6.43 1.35 2.73
CA LEU A 24 6.54 1.12 4.17
C LEU A 24 5.62 2.13 4.88
N ILE A 25 4.78 1.65 5.78
CA ILE A 25 3.89 2.45 6.61
C ILE A 25 4.29 2.27 8.07
N LYS A 26 4.49 3.37 8.79
CA LYS A 26 4.70 3.38 10.23
C LYS A 26 3.54 4.09 10.91
N THR A 27 2.84 3.34 11.75
CA THR A 27 1.83 3.84 12.68
C THR A 27 2.49 4.16 14.03
N PRO A 28 1.81 4.72 15.02
CA PRO A 28 2.39 4.94 16.36
C PRO A 28 3.02 3.69 16.99
N SER A 29 2.47 2.50 16.77
CA SER A 29 2.98 1.26 17.39
C SER A 29 3.45 0.19 16.42
N LYS A 30 3.17 0.29 15.11
CA LYS A 30 3.43 -0.77 14.13
C LYS A 30 4.18 -0.26 12.90
N THR A 31 5.00 -1.15 12.34
CA THR A 31 5.68 -0.97 11.05
C THR A 31 5.22 -2.05 10.10
N ILE A 32 4.65 -1.65 8.97
CA ILE A 32 4.07 -2.53 7.95
C ILE A 32 4.78 -2.27 6.63
N ILE A 33 5.24 -3.34 5.99
CA ILE A 33 5.85 -3.30 4.66
C ILE A 33 4.85 -3.87 3.67
N ILE A 34 4.71 -3.24 2.50
CA ILE A 34 3.84 -3.72 1.41
C ILE A 34 4.72 -3.98 0.20
N ASP A 35 4.56 -5.15 -0.42
CA ASP A 35 5.19 -5.59 -1.66
C ASP A 35 6.72 -5.32 -1.73
N PRO A 36 7.52 -5.89 -0.81
CA PRO A 36 8.96 -5.68 -0.80
C PRO A 36 9.64 -6.44 -1.95
N VAL A 37 10.08 -5.72 -2.96
CA VAL A 37 10.90 -6.20 -4.08
C VAL A 37 11.96 -5.16 -4.44
N ASP A 38 13.01 -5.58 -5.14
CA ASP A 38 14.09 -4.73 -5.67
C ASP A 38 14.78 -3.86 -4.59
N ILE A 39 14.94 -4.43 -3.39
CA ILE A 39 15.57 -3.78 -2.24
C ILE A 39 16.27 -4.84 -1.37
N ARG A 40 17.15 -4.43 -0.48
CA ARG A 40 17.84 -5.34 0.44
C ARG A 40 17.08 -5.47 1.76
N ALA A 41 16.99 -6.67 2.33
CA ALA A 41 16.34 -6.93 3.62
C ALA A 41 16.82 -5.97 4.74
N ARG A 42 18.13 -5.74 4.84
CA ARG A 42 18.74 -4.82 5.82
C ARG A 42 18.33 -3.35 5.69
N SER A 43 17.64 -2.99 4.61
CA SER A 43 17.11 -1.63 4.41
C SER A 43 15.83 -1.37 5.20
N PHE A 44 15.19 -2.42 5.72
CA PHE A 44 13.99 -2.28 6.52
C PHE A 44 14.31 -2.19 8.01
N PRO A 45 13.56 -1.41 8.79
CA PRO A 45 13.59 -1.44 10.25
C PRO A 45 12.95 -2.73 10.78
N ASP A 46 12.94 -2.91 12.10
CA ASP A 46 12.09 -3.91 12.73
C ASP A 46 10.66 -3.72 12.26
N SER A 47 10.05 -4.80 11.77
CA SER A 47 8.75 -4.76 11.12
C SER A 47 7.80 -5.76 11.78
N ASP A 48 6.53 -5.38 11.89
CA ASP A 48 5.49 -6.18 12.52
C ASP A 48 4.76 -7.08 11.52
N ALA A 49 4.60 -6.57 10.28
CA ALA A 49 3.94 -7.32 9.21
C ALA A 49 4.51 -6.97 7.82
N ILE A 50 4.43 -7.96 6.92
CA ILE A 50 4.57 -7.76 5.47
C ILE A 50 3.24 -8.12 4.82
N LEU A 51 2.73 -7.23 3.97
CA LEU A 51 1.53 -7.43 3.17
C LEU A 51 1.94 -7.67 1.72
N ILE A 52 1.38 -8.69 1.09
CA ILE A 52 1.59 -9.01 -0.33
C ILE A 52 0.27 -8.93 -1.06
N THR A 53 0.22 -8.10 -2.09
CA THR A 53 -1.00 -7.82 -2.85
C THR A 53 -1.32 -8.88 -3.88
N HIS A 54 -0.32 -9.41 -4.57
CA HIS A 54 -0.46 -10.48 -5.55
C HIS A 54 0.91 -11.08 -5.97
N GLU A 55 0.86 -12.14 -6.77
CA GLU A 55 1.99 -13.01 -7.06
C GLU A 55 2.94 -12.54 -8.18
N HIS A 56 2.77 -11.36 -8.77
CA HIS A 56 3.68 -10.88 -9.81
C HIS A 56 5.07 -10.55 -9.26
N TYR A 57 6.09 -10.62 -10.14
CA TYR A 57 7.51 -10.49 -9.77
C TYR A 57 7.89 -9.13 -9.19
N ASP A 58 7.15 -8.08 -9.51
CA ASP A 58 7.31 -6.72 -9.04
C ASP A 58 6.56 -6.41 -7.73
N HIS A 59 5.90 -7.46 -7.15
CA HIS A 59 5.23 -7.43 -5.85
C HIS A 59 5.70 -8.53 -4.90
N LEU A 60 6.18 -9.66 -5.42
CA LEU A 60 6.54 -10.84 -4.65
C LEU A 60 7.97 -11.31 -4.94
N ASP A 61 8.88 -11.11 -3.98
CA ASP A 61 10.17 -11.77 -3.90
C ASP A 61 10.20 -12.71 -2.68
N PRO A 62 9.97 -14.03 -2.86
CA PRO A 62 9.93 -14.99 -1.75
C PRO A 62 11.24 -15.06 -0.94
N ARG A 63 12.40 -14.84 -1.56
CA ARG A 63 13.70 -14.86 -0.86
C ARG A 63 13.85 -13.66 0.04
N LEU A 64 13.59 -12.46 -0.48
CA LEU A 64 13.66 -11.22 0.28
C LEU A 64 12.67 -11.24 1.45
N ILE A 65 11.42 -11.69 1.21
CA ILE A 65 10.39 -11.79 2.26
C ILE A 65 10.85 -12.76 3.37
N ALA A 66 11.41 -13.92 3.02
CA ALA A 66 11.92 -14.86 4.01
C ALA A 66 13.12 -14.29 4.80
N GLU A 67 14.02 -13.53 4.16
CA GLU A 67 15.12 -12.84 4.83
C GLU A 67 14.61 -11.79 5.84
N ILE A 68 13.65 -10.96 5.46
CA ILE A 68 13.05 -9.95 6.34
C ILE A 68 12.31 -10.65 7.49
N GLN A 69 11.49 -11.67 7.20
CA GLN A 69 10.75 -12.40 8.21
C GLN A 69 11.67 -13.08 9.24
N LYS A 70 12.76 -13.70 8.79
CA LYS A 70 13.75 -14.32 9.65
C LYS A 70 14.45 -13.29 10.57
N ALA A 71 14.69 -12.10 10.07
CA ALA A 71 15.36 -11.03 10.82
C ALA A 71 14.42 -10.38 11.86
N THR A 72 13.13 -10.20 11.55
CA THR A 72 12.20 -9.42 12.35
C THR A 72 11.17 -10.27 13.13
N GLY A 73 10.93 -11.51 12.68
CA GLY A 73 9.86 -12.36 13.22
C GLY A 73 8.44 -11.89 12.83
N CYS A 74 8.31 -10.99 11.86
CA CYS A 74 7.05 -10.39 11.44
C CYS A 74 6.06 -11.44 10.89
N THR A 75 4.78 -11.07 10.90
CA THR A 75 3.72 -11.85 10.23
C THR A 75 3.65 -11.48 8.75
N ILE A 76 3.48 -12.49 7.89
CA ILE A 76 3.22 -12.30 6.46
C ILE A 76 1.73 -12.46 6.22
N ILE A 77 1.11 -11.47 5.61
CA ILE A 77 -0.31 -11.47 5.20
C ILE A 77 -0.33 -11.36 3.68
N ALA A 78 -0.85 -12.36 3.00
CA ALA A 78 -0.76 -12.45 1.55
C ALA A 78 -2.06 -12.95 0.91
N ASP A 79 -2.30 -12.53 -0.32
CA ASP A 79 -3.31 -13.15 -1.17
C ASP A 79 -3.08 -14.67 -1.29
N PRO A 80 -4.10 -15.46 -1.67
CA PRO A 80 -3.97 -16.93 -1.72
C PRO A 80 -2.87 -17.44 -2.63
N ALA A 81 -2.63 -16.80 -3.78
CA ALA A 81 -1.62 -17.25 -4.73
C ALA A 81 -0.20 -16.97 -4.23
N SER A 82 0.02 -15.80 -3.66
CA SER A 82 1.30 -15.43 -3.02
C SER A 82 1.57 -16.30 -1.78
N ALA A 83 0.56 -16.54 -0.94
CA ALA A 83 0.70 -17.41 0.22
C ALA A 83 1.11 -18.84 -0.18
N GLN A 84 0.53 -19.38 -1.26
CA GLN A 84 0.93 -20.69 -1.79
C GLN A 84 2.41 -20.73 -2.22
N ARG A 85 2.94 -19.62 -2.79
CA ARG A 85 4.37 -19.55 -3.15
C ARG A 85 5.28 -19.42 -1.94
N LEU A 86 4.79 -18.83 -0.84
CA LEU A 86 5.55 -18.58 0.39
C LEU A 86 5.52 -19.74 1.38
N GLN A 87 4.59 -20.71 1.27
CA GLN A 87 4.30 -21.73 2.27
C GLN A 87 5.50 -22.61 2.67
N HIS A 88 6.51 -22.76 1.78
CA HIS A 88 7.71 -23.54 2.05
C HIS A 88 8.88 -22.70 2.61
N SER A 89 8.76 -21.38 2.58
CA SER A 89 9.82 -20.43 2.99
C SER A 89 9.49 -19.69 4.27
N ILE A 90 8.21 -19.65 4.65
CA ILE A 90 7.71 -18.93 5.84
C ILE A 90 7.11 -19.95 6.83
N PRO A 91 7.40 -19.83 8.14
CA PRO A 91 6.76 -20.67 9.16
C PRO A 91 5.23 -20.58 9.09
N PRO A 92 4.50 -21.71 9.23
CA PRO A 92 3.04 -21.72 9.09
C PRO A 92 2.29 -20.79 10.04
N ASP A 93 2.81 -20.61 11.26
CA ASP A 93 2.26 -19.69 12.28
C ASP A 93 2.52 -18.20 11.96
N LYS A 94 3.36 -17.92 10.96
CA LYS A 94 3.73 -16.58 10.50
C LYS A 94 3.15 -16.22 9.14
N LEU A 95 2.44 -17.12 8.49
CA LEU A 95 1.84 -16.91 7.17
C LEU A 95 0.31 -16.97 7.27
N GLN A 96 -0.35 -15.87 6.95
CA GLN A 96 -1.80 -15.74 6.93
C GLN A 96 -2.29 -15.41 5.53
N GLN A 97 -3.30 -16.13 5.07
CA GLN A 97 -3.99 -15.79 3.82
C GLN A 97 -5.07 -14.75 4.10
N ILE A 98 -5.28 -13.86 3.12
CA ILE A 98 -6.34 -12.87 3.15
C ILE A 98 -7.04 -12.81 1.78
N ARG A 99 -8.36 -12.63 1.79
CA ARG A 99 -9.19 -12.48 0.59
C ARG A 99 -10.01 -11.20 0.68
N PRO A 100 -10.54 -10.68 -0.43
CA PRO A 100 -11.44 -9.52 -0.37
C PRO A 100 -12.54 -9.69 0.68
N CYS A 101 -12.75 -8.65 1.47
CA CYS A 101 -13.65 -8.56 2.63
C CYS A 101 -13.10 -9.17 3.93
N ASP A 102 -11.98 -9.90 3.92
CA ASP A 102 -11.34 -10.34 5.16
C ASP A 102 -10.65 -9.18 5.88
N GLU A 103 -10.56 -9.28 7.20
CA GLU A 103 -9.84 -8.34 8.07
C GLU A 103 -8.94 -9.11 9.04
N ILE A 104 -7.68 -8.68 9.13
CA ILE A 104 -6.68 -9.22 10.07
C ILE A 104 -6.15 -8.08 10.92
N LYS A 105 -5.89 -8.35 12.21
CA LYS A 105 -5.29 -7.40 13.13
C LYS A 105 -3.78 -7.62 13.28
N VAL A 106 -3.02 -6.53 13.23
CA VAL A 106 -1.60 -6.48 13.60
C VAL A 106 -1.48 -5.60 14.84
N GLY A 107 -1.62 -6.21 16.01
CA GLY A 107 -1.91 -5.45 17.24
C GLY A 107 -3.24 -4.72 17.12
N GLU A 108 -3.24 -3.41 17.34
CA GLU A 108 -4.44 -2.56 17.20
C GLU A 108 -4.66 -2.06 15.76
N VAL A 109 -3.71 -2.26 14.85
CA VAL A 109 -3.84 -1.86 13.44
C VAL A 109 -4.72 -2.86 12.70
N SER A 110 -5.72 -2.37 11.98
CA SER A 110 -6.57 -3.18 11.11
C SER A 110 -5.99 -3.22 9.70
N VAL A 111 -5.91 -4.42 9.12
CA VAL A 111 -5.56 -4.68 7.73
C VAL A 111 -6.74 -5.40 7.08
N LYS A 112 -7.46 -4.70 6.22
CA LYS A 112 -8.60 -5.23 5.48
C LYS A 112 -8.23 -5.38 4.02
N ALA A 113 -8.56 -6.52 3.41
CA ALA A 113 -8.43 -6.72 1.98
C ALA A 113 -9.70 -6.27 1.24
N GLU A 114 -9.49 -5.61 0.13
CA GLU A 114 -10.55 -5.23 -0.82
C GLU A 114 -10.24 -5.80 -2.21
N LYS A 115 -11.25 -5.80 -3.08
CA LYS A 115 -11.11 -6.20 -4.48
C LYS A 115 -10.02 -5.37 -5.17
N CYS A 116 -9.18 -6.04 -5.94
CA CYS A 116 -8.23 -5.43 -6.86
C CYS A 116 -8.63 -5.79 -8.31
N ASN A 117 -8.82 -4.80 -9.16
CA ASN A 117 -9.15 -5.00 -10.57
C ASN A 117 -7.88 -5.10 -11.42
N HIS A 118 -7.22 -6.25 -11.33
CA HIS A 118 -5.94 -6.52 -11.99
C HIS A 118 -5.88 -7.97 -12.47
N PRO A 119 -5.27 -8.27 -13.64
CA PRO A 119 -5.18 -9.63 -14.19
C PRO A 119 -4.11 -10.48 -13.48
N ALA A 120 -4.36 -10.82 -12.21
CA ALA A 120 -3.59 -11.77 -11.41
C ALA A 120 -4.51 -12.88 -10.88
N THR A 121 -3.95 -13.91 -10.21
CA THR A 121 -4.74 -15.08 -9.79
C THR A 121 -5.78 -14.74 -8.73
N ALA A 122 -5.39 -13.98 -7.70
CA ALA A 122 -6.28 -13.61 -6.60
C ALA A 122 -5.85 -12.27 -5.96
N PRO A 123 -5.68 -11.19 -6.76
CA PRO A 123 -5.10 -9.95 -6.29
C PRO A 123 -6.00 -9.25 -5.27
N VAL A 124 -5.36 -8.58 -4.30
CA VAL A 124 -6.05 -7.76 -3.30
C VAL A 124 -5.44 -6.37 -3.24
N SER A 125 -6.29 -5.40 -2.88
CA SER A 125 -5.88 -4.08 -2.40
C SER A 125 -6.01 -4.05 -0.89
N TYR A 126 -5.27 -3.18 -0.19
CA TYR A 126 -5.28 -3.14 1.27
C TYR A 126 -5.82 -1.81 1.82
N ILE A 127 -6.76 -1.89 2.75
CA ILE A 127 -7.12 -0.79 3.64
C ILE A 127 -6.44 -1.02 4.97
N ILE A 128 -5.59 -0.07 5.38
CA ILE A 128 -4.86 -0.12 6.64
C ILE A 128 -5.40 1.00 7.52
N THR A 129 -5.92 0.64 8.68
CA THR A 129 -6.41 1.60 9.67
C THR A 129 -5.50 1.56 10.90
N SER A 130 -4.81 2.67 11.17
CA SER A 130 -3.95 2.78 12.34
C SER A 130 -4.76 2.76 13.64
N GLU A 131 -4.11 2.57 14.76
CA GLU A 131 -4.68 2.63 16.11
C GLU A 131 -5.37 3.99 16.40
N ASP A 132 -4.87 5.06 15.79
CA ASP A 132 -5.46 6.42 15.87
C ASP A 132 -6.56 6.66 14.83
N GLY A 133 -6.85 5.65 14.00
CA GLY A 133 -7.89 5.67 12.98
C GLY A 133 -7.51 6.44 11.72
N VAL A 134 -6.22 6.62 11.41
CA VAL A 134 -5.75 7.08 10.09
C VAL A 134 -5.96 5.96 9.10
N LYS A 135 -6.63 6.23 7.98
CA LYS A 135 -6.97 5.24 6.96
C LYS A 135 -6.16 5.43 5.68
N VAL A 136 -5.42 4.39 5.33
CA VAL A 136 -4.62 4.30 4.11
C VAL A 136 -5.22 3.26 3.18
N PHE A 137 -5.40 3.59 1.92
CA PHE A 137 -5.77 2.63 0.89
C PHE A 137 -4.61 2.45 -0.09
N HIS A 138 -4.04 1.26 -0.11
CA HIS A 138 -3.03 0.83 -1.05
C HIS A 138 -3.72 0.04 -2.16
N THR A 139 -3.80 0.61 -3.35
CA THR A 139 -4.61 0.05 -4.45
C THR A 139 -3.91 -1.06 -5.24
N ALA A 140 -2.65 -1.39 -4.90
CA ALA A 140 -1.84 -2.32 -5.69
C ALA A 140 -1.81 -1.88 -7.16
N ASP A 141 -2.07 -2.79 -8.07
CA ASP A 141 -2.11 -2.59 -9.52
C ASP A 141 -3.53 -2.36 -10.06
N SER A 142 -4.46 -2.03 -9.17
CA SER A 142 -5.87 -1.94 -9.54
C SER A 142 -6.13 -0.88 -10.60
N LEU A 143 -6.86 -1.27 -11.63
CA LEU A 143 -7.62 -0.34 -12.46
C LEU A 143 -8.84 0.17 -11.69
N PRO A 144 -9.39 1.35 -12.02
CA PRO A 144 -10.62 1.82 -11.42
C PRO A 144 -11.79 0.87 -11.73
N PHE A 145 -12.73 0.77 -10.78
CA PHE A 145 -13.98 0.02 -10.92
C PHE A 145 -15.09 0.69 -10.11
N PRO A 146 -16.38 0.52 -10.49
CA PRO A 146 -17.47 1.32 -9.93
C PRO A 146 -17.62 1.23 -8.41
N GLU A 147 -17.35 0.06 -7.81
CA GLU A 147 -17.51 -0.17 -6.37
C GLU A 147 -16.54 0.66 -5.52
N LEU A 148 -15.46 1.20 -6.09
CA LEU A 148 -14.54 2.12 -5.40
C LEU A 148 -15.25 3.35 -4.85
N ALA A 149 -16.33 3.82 -5.49
CA ALA A 149 -17.13 4.95 -4.99
C ALA A 149 -17.78 4.61 -3.64
N ALA A 150 -18.39 3.44 -3.52
CA ALA A 150 -19.01 2.98 -2.28
C ALA A 150 -17.97 2.72 -1.18
N ILE A 151 -16.79 2.19 -1.56
CA ILE A 151 -15.65 1.98 -0.65
C ILE A 151 -15.18 3.33 -0.12
N GLY A 152 -14.98 4.34 -0.98
CA GLY A 152 -14.55 5.69 -0.60
C GLY A 152 -15.52 6.39 0.34
N GLU A 153 -16.82 6.30 0.08
CA GLU A 153 -17.88 6.89 0.94
C GLU A 153 -17.94 6.22 2.32
N ARG A 154 -17.75 4.90 2.38
CA ARG A 154 -17.74 4.13 3.62
C ARG A 154 -16.50 4.41 4.47
N GLU A 155 -15.32 4.38 3.84
CA GLU A 155 -14.06 4.42 4.57
C GLU A 155 -13.54 5.84 4.83
N LYS A 156 -13.78 6.79 3.91
CA LYS A 156 -13.30 8.18 4.04
C LYS A 156 -11.79 8.27 4.24
N PHE A 157 -11.03 7.87 3.24
CA PHE A 157 -9.58 7.73 3.30
C PHE A 157 -8.83 9.02 3.58
N ASP A 158 -7.80 8.93 4.44
CA ASP A 158 -6.81 9.98 4.64
C ASP A 158 -5.76 9.96 3.54
N VAL A 159 -5.33 8.75 3.10
CA VAL A 159 -4.36 8.56 2.02
C VAL A 159 -4.84 7.48 1.07
N VAL A 160 -4.73 7.72 -0.25
CA VAL A 160 -4.88 6.70 -1.29
C VAL A 160 -3.65 6.70 -2.18
N PHE A 161 -2.99 5.56 -2.30
CA PHE A 161 -1.94 5.31 -3.27
C PHE A 161 -2.61 4.92 -4.59
N CYS A 162 -2.41 5.74 -5.63
CA CYS A 162 -3.02 5.58 -6.94
C CYS A 162 -1.97 5.13 -7.96
N THR A 163 -2.12 3.95 -8.52
CA THR A 163 -1.23 3.44 -9.57
C THR A 163 -1.39 4.25 -10.85
N VAL A 164 -0.28 4.77 -11.38
CA VAL A 164 -0.28 5.68 -12.54
C VAL A 164 0.57 5.22 -13.72
N GLY A 165 1.19 4.03 -13.61
CA GLY A 165 2.02 3.46 -14.67
C GLY A 165 2.49 2.05 -14.32
N ILE A 166 3.38 1.48 -15.12
CA ILE A 166 3.98 0.13 -15.05
C ILE A 166 2.93 -0.99 -15.18
N ALA A 167 1.93 -1.08 -14.29
CA ALA A 167 0.89 -2.11 -14.38
C ALA A 167 0.07 -2.03 -15.67
N PRO A 168 -0.36 -3.16 -16.25
CA PRO A 168 -1.11 -3.17 -17.50
C PRO A 168 -2.40 -2.34 -17.44
N GLY A 169 -2.54 -1.43 -18.40
CA GLY A 169 -3.72 -0.55 -18.53
C GLY A 169 -3.75 0.65 -17.59
N THR A 170 -2.77 0.80 -16.71
CA THR A 170 -2.69 1.94 -15.79
C THR A 170 -2.08 3.16 -16.47
N SER A 171 -2.53 4.34 -16.06
CA SER A 171 -2.10 5.64 -16.57
C SER A 171 -2.39 6.72 -15.52
N PRO A 172 -1.91 7.95 -15.70
CA PRO A 172 -2.31 9.08 -14.87
C PRO A 172 -3.84 9.28 -14.78
N GLU A 173 -4.55 9.05 -15.90
CA GLU A 173 -6.01 9.17 -15.96
C GLU A 173 -6.73 8.07 -15.16
N THR A 174 -6.27 6.81 -15.26
CA THR A 174 -6.85 5.72 -14.46
C THR A 174 -6.54 5.88 -12.99
N GLY A 175 -5.34 6.33 -12.62
CA GLY A 175 -5.01 6.67 -11.24
C GLY A 175 -5.84 7.83 -10.71
N PHE A 176 -6.05 8.88 -11.53
CA PHE A 176 -6.95 9.98 -11.21
C PHE A 176 -8.39 9.50 -10.98
N GLU A 177 -8.89 8.59 -11.81
CA GLU A 177 -10.24 8.03 -11.64
C GLU A 177 -10.38 7.28 -10.31
N ILE A 178 -9.35 6.55 -9.85
CA ILE A 178 -9.32 5.96 -8.50
C ILE A 178 -9.47 7.06 -7.44
N ALA A 179 -8.69 8.14 -7.53
CA ALA A 179 -8.79 9.26 -6.60
C ALA A 179 -10.17 9.93 -6.64
N ARG A 180 -10.76 10.08 -7.83
CA ARG A 180 -12.09 10.67 -8.02
C ARG A 180 -13.20 9.84 -7.37
N LEU A 181 -13.12 8.53 -7.48
CA LEU A 181 -14.09 7.60 -6.88
C LEU A 181 -13.92 7.52 -5.36
N THR A 182 -12.69 7.49 -4.86
CA THR A 182 -12.40 7.30 -3.43
C THR A 182 -12.39 8.59 -2.61
N LYS A 183 -12.22 9.76 -3.24
CA LYS A 183 -12.22 11.10 -2.64
C LYS A 183 -11.34 11.23 -1.39
N PRO A 184 -10.05 10.85 -1.43
CA PRO A 184 -9.18 10.90 -0.27
C PRO A 184 -8.84 12.34 0.14
N GLN A 185 -8.28 12.50 1.36
CA GLN A 185 -7.66 13.75 1.75
C GLN A 185 -6.36 13.99 0.96
N VAL A 186 -5.54 12.93 0.82
CA VAL A 186 -4.27 12.93 0.08
C VAL A 186 -4.26 11.80 -0.93
N ALA A 187 -4.00 12.11 -2.19
CA ALA A 187 -3.73 11.11 -3.24
C ALA A 187 -2.25 11.10 -3.60
N VAL A 188 -1.68 9.90 -3.70
CA VAL A 188 -0.25 9.67 -3.93
C VAL A 188 -0.08 8.90 -5.23
N PRO A 189 0.40 9.52 -6.32
CA PRO A 189 0.71 8.80 -7.57
C PRO A 189 1.98 7.96 -7.39
N TYR A 190 1.87 6.66 -7.56
CA TYR A 190 2.98 5.72 -7.39
C TYR A 190 2.98 4.63 -8.47
N HIS A 191 3.81 3.59 -8.33
CA HIS A 191 3.96 2.49 -9.27
C HIS A 191 4.31 2.98 -10.67
N THR A 192 5.34 3.82 -10.76
CA THR A 192 5.83 4.41 -12.00
C THR A 192 7.30 4.82 -11.87
N ASN A 193 8.01 4.83 -12.98
CA ASN A 193 9.34 5.45 -13.12
C ASN A 193 9.28 6.78 -13.89
N SER A 194 8.08 7.27 -14.18
CA SER A 194 7.85 8.49 -14.95
C SER A 194 7.40 9.65 -14.05
N THR A 195 8.25 10.65 -13.90
CA THR A 195 7.88 11.92 -13.22
C THR A 195 6.81 12.69 -14.01
N GLU A 196 6.78 12.54 -15.34
CA GLU A 196 5.76 13.13 -16.20
C GLU A 196 4.37 12.56 -15.86
N TYR A 197 4.26 11.26 -15.60
CA TYR A 197 3.01 10.62 -15.20
C TYR A 197 2.54 11.12 -13.84
N GLN A 198 3.44 11.29 -12.88
CA GLN A 198 3.11 11.84 -11.57
C GLN A 198 2.63 13.30 -11.67
N GLN A 199 3.28 14.11 -12.52
CA GLN A 199 2.88 15.49 -12.77
C GLN A 199 1.53 15.58 -13.47
N LYS A 200 1.30 14.76 -14.49
CA LYS A 200 0.00 14.69 -15.19
C LYS A 200 -1.14 14.33 -14.24
N PHE A 201 -0.92 13.35 -13.37
CA PHE A 201 -1.88 13.01 -12.31
C PHE A 201 -2.17 14.21 -11.40
N ALA A 202 -1.12 14.94 -10.96
CA ALA A 202 -1.28 16.12 -10.11
C ALA A 202 -2.06 17.25 -10.80
N GLU A 203 -1.86 17.46 -12.10
CA GLU A 203 -2.62 18.42 -12.90
C GLU A 203 -4.10 18.06 -12.95
N LEU A 204 -4.44 16.79 -13.20
CA LEU A 204 -5.82 16.30 -13.21
C LEU A 204 -6.49 16.49 -11.83
N LEU A 205 -5.81 16.15 -10.75
CA LEU A 205 -6.32 16.40 -9.40
C LEU A 205 -6.58 17.88 -9.13
N LYS A 206 -5.63 18.74 -9.47
CA LYS A 206 -5.77 20.19 -9.27
C LYS A 206 -6.96 20.77 -10.03
N ALA A 207 -7.20 20.28 -11.25
CA ALA A 207 -8.28 20.76 -12.12
C ALA A 207 -9.67 20.30 -11.64
N GLU A 208 -9.79 19.02 -11.24
CA GLU A 208 -11.11 18.39 -11.06
C GLU A 208 -11.44 18.00 -9.61
N LEU A 209 -10.42 17.85 -8.76
CA LEU A 209 -10.57 17.48 -7.33
C LEU A 209 -9.79 18.42 -6.41
N PRO A 210 -10.06 19.74 -6.42
CA PRO A 210 -9.25 20.73 -5.69
C PRO A 210 -9.26 20.56 -4.15
N ARG A 211 -10.13 19.71 -3.62
CA ARG A 211 -10.17 19.38 -2.17
C ARG A 211 -9.27 18.22 -1.78
N THR A 212 -8.76 17.46 -2.74
CA THR A 212 -7.80 16.37 -2.53
C THR A 212 -6.39 16.90 -2.75
N ALA A 213 -5.54 16.81 -1.75
CA ALA A 213 -4.14 17.17 -1.90
C ALA A 213 -3.41 16.13 -2.75
N CYS A 214 -2.57 16.56 -3.69
CA CYS A 214 -1.64 15.68 -4.37
C CYS A 214 -0.30 15.66 -3.64
N LEU A 215 0.19 14.48 -3.26
CA LEU A 215 1.54 14.30 -2.76
C LEU A 215 2.31 13.46 -3.76
N ILE A 216 3.20 14.07 -4.54
CA ILE A 216 4.12 13.36 -5.45
C ILE A 216 5.27 12.81 -4.59
N PRO A 217 5.41 11.48 -4.44
CA PRO A 217 6.44 10.91 -3.58
C PRO A 217 7.79 10.84 -4.30
N GLU A 218 8.86 11.11 -3.57
CA GLU A 218 10.23 10.80 -3.94
C GLU A 218 10.63 9.47 -3.29
N LEU A 219 11.41 8.63 -3.99
CA LEU A 219 11.89 7.36 -3.43
C LEU A 219 12.68 7.60 -2.15
N HIS A 220 12.46 6.73 -1.17
CA HIS A 220 13.16 6.70 0.12
C HIS A 220 12.97 7.94 1.01
N LYS A 221 12.12 8.87 0.64
CA LYS A 221 11.77 10.03 1.46
C LYS A 221 10.62 9.72 2.40
N ILE A 222 10.72 10.18 3.63
CA ILE A 222 9.70 10.00 4.65
C ILE A 222 8.65 11.12 4.51
N TYR A 223 7.40 10.72 4.48
CA TYR A 223 6.25 11.63 4.49
C TYR A 223 5.37 11.36 5.70
N GLN A 224 4.75 12.39 6.24
CA GLN A 224 3.74 12.29 7.31
C GLN A 224 2.39 12.74 6.77
N VAL A 225 1.36 11.96 7.09
CA VAL A 225 -0.03 12.33 6.83
C VAL A 225 -0.83 12.17 8.10
N SER A 226 -1.57 13.22 8.45
CA SER A 226 -2.45 13.24 9.62
C SER A 226 -3.89 12.93 9.23
N LYS A 227 -4.63 12.38 10.18
CA LYS A 227 -6.05 12.08 10.04
C LYS A 227 -6.84 13.32 9.62
N ARG A 228 -7.81 13.14 8.74
CA ARG A 228 -8.78 14.15 8.36
C ARG A 228 -9.53 14.67 9.59
N LYS A 229 -9.59 16.00 9.71
CA LYS A 229 -10.37 16.68 10.77
C LYS A 229 -11.87 16.59 10.52
#